data_eae2b4361a63b5f5361314251524ddd6
#
_entry.id   eae2b4361a63b5f5361314251524ddd6
#
_cell.length_a   1.000
_cell.length_b   1.000
_cell.length_c   1.000
_cell.angle_alpha   90.00
_cell.angle_beta   90.00
_cell.angle_gamma   90.00
#
_symmetry.space_group_name_H-M   'P 1'
#
loop_
_entity.id
_entity.type
_entity.pdbx_description
1 polymer ?
#
loop_
_entity_poly.entity_id
_entity_poly.type
_entity_poly.pdbx_seq_one_letter_code
_entity_poly.pdbx_strand_id
1 'polypeptide(L)'
;PIGVGGNAWRHYFLRLPRERQFPAVKRVFDFWFPIIWKYRESRLFQFFIARFNPVVNYYPWFGLKGRDMHYEWMLLDTHDAMTDVYKHRRTPSSIRKTLQALGAVNIMVSTGGNGVEAYCEKPLAKQG
;
A
#
# COMPACT_ATOMS: atom_id res chain seq x y z
N PRO A 1 -3.66 2.73 -4.07
CA PRO A 1 -4.74 2.03 -3.35
C PRO A 1 -4.76 0.56 -3.80
N ILE A 2 -4.44 -0.34 -2.86
CA ILE A 2 -4.57 -1.77 -3.13
C ILE A 2 -6.06 -2.03 -3.36
N GLY A 3 -6.45 -2.54 -4.53
CA GLY A 3 -7.84 -2.85 -4.86
C GLY A 3 -8.46 -3.91 -3.94
N VAL A 4 -9.75 -4.17 -4.09
CA VAL A 4 -10.49 -5.17 -3.29
C VAL A 4 -9.81 -6.54 -3.33
N GLY A 5 -9.26 -6.94 -4.48
CA GLY A 5 -8.47 -8.17 -4.62
C GLY A 5 -7.21 -8.19 -3.77
N GLY A 6 -6.52 -7.08 -3.63
CA GLY A 6 -5.31 -6.98 -2.79
C GLY A 6 -5.56 -7.28 -1.31
N ASN A 7 -6.75 -7.01 -0.79
CA ASN A 7 -7.10 -7.36 0.60
C ASN A 7 -7.23 -8.87 0.80
N ALA A 8 -7.87 -9.57 -0.13
CA ALA A 8 -8.00 -11.03 -0.07
C ALA A 8 -6.61 -11.71 -0.11
N TRP A 9 -5.75 -11.28 -1.02
CA TRP A 9 -4.37 -11.74 -1.10
C TRP A 9 -3.57 -11.47 0.17
N ARG A 10 -3.71 -10.26 0.74
CA ARG A 10 -3.06 -9.93 2.00
C ARG A 10 -3.49 -10.85 3.14
N HIS A 11 -4.79 -11.11 3.29
CA HIS A 11 -5.28 -12.05 4.30
C HIS A 11 -4.73 -13.46 4.11
N TYR A 12 -4.59 -13.91 2.87
CA TYR A 12 -3.97 -15.19 2.56
C TYR A 12 -2.50 -15.24 3.00
N PHE A 13 -1.69 -14.24 2.56
CA PHE A 13 -0.26 -14.24 2.86
C PHE A 13 0.05 -14.07 4.35
N LEU A 14 -0.73 -13.27 5.08
CA LEU A 14 -0.55 -13.07 6.51
C LEU A 14 -0.83 -14.33 7.36
N ARG A 15 -1.57 -15.29 6.82
CA ARG A 15 -1.81 -16.59 7.47
C ARG A 15 -0.67 -17.57 7.29
N LEU A 16 0.22 -17.32 6.35
CA LEU A 16 1.37 -18.19 6.12
C LEU A 16 2.46 -17.95 7.17
N PRO A 17 3.23 -18.99 7.56
CA PRO A 17 4.45 -18.82 8.33
C PRO A 17 5.40 -17.83 7.64
N ARG A 18 6.13 -17.03 8.42
CA ARG A 18 6.98 -15.95 7.90
C ARG A 18 7.96 -16.42 6.82
N GLU A 19 8.59 -17.58 7.04
CA GLU A 19 9.53 -18.18 6.10
C GLU A 19 8.90 -18.56 4.76
N ARG A 20 7.57 -18.76 4.71
CA ARG A 20 6.81 -19.09 3.48
C ARG A 20 6.20 -17.88 2.79
N GLN A 21 6.15 -16.73 3.45
CA GLN A 21 5.49 -15.54 2.89
C GLN A 21 6.20 -15.04 1.63
N PHE A 22 7.51 -14.81 1.68
CA PHE A 22 8.25 -14.32 0.52
C PHE A 22 8.20 -15.27 -0.68
N PRO A 23 8.48 -16.58 -0.55
CA PRO A 23 8.35 -17.52 -1.65
C PRO A 23 6.91 -17.57 -2.25
N ALA A 24 5.89 -17.46 -1.41
CA ALA A 24 4.50 -17.46 -1.88
C ALA A 24 4.16 -16.16 -2.64
N VAL A 25 4.54 -15.01 -2.11
CA VAL A 25 4.36 -13.71 -2.79
C VAL A 25 5.10 -13.72 -4.12
N LYS A 26 6.36 -14.18 -4.12
CA LYS A 26 7.17 -14.25 -5.33
C LYS A 26 6.54 -15.11 -6.42
N ARG A 27 5.98 -16.29 -6.08
CA ARG A 27 5.28 -17.15 -7.07
C ARG A 27 4.10 -16.44 -7.71
N VAL A 28 3.28 -15.78 -6.91
CA VAL A 28 2.12 -15.02 -7.42
C VAL A 28 2.58 -13.82 -8.23
N PHE A 29 3.64 -13.15 -7.81
CA PHE A 29 4.25 -12.04 -8.53
C PHE A 29 4.81 -12.49 -9.89
N ASP A 30 5.57 -13.58 -9.92
CA ASP A 30 6.17 -14.14 -11.15
C ASP A 30 5.11 -14.54 -12.19
N PHE A 31 3.93 -14.96 -11.73
CA PHE A 31 2.79 -15.24 -12.60
C PHE A 31 2.20 -13.94 -13.20
N TRP A 32 2.00 -12.90 -12.38
CA TRP A 32 1.34 -11.68 -12.82
C TRP A 32 2.25 -10.69 -13.52
N PHE A 33 3.53 -10.62 -13.15
CA PHE A 33 4.45 -9.62 -13.67
C PHE A 33 4.61 -9.64 -15.19
N PRO A 34 4.80 -10.78 -15.88
CA PRO A 34 4.89 -10.83 -17.34
C PRO A 34 3.64 -10.28 -18.03
N ILE A 35 2.45 -10.55 -17.47
CA ILE A 35 1.17 -10.08 -17.99
C ILE A 35 1.07 -8.56 -17.82
N ILE A 36 1.36 -8.05 -16.62
CA ILE A 36 1.35 -6.62 -16.31
C ILE A 36 2.35 -5.89 -17.20
N TRP A 37 3.56 -6.44 -17.36
CA TRP A 37 4.62 -5.85 -18.18
C TRP A 37 4.26 -5.80 -19.65
N LYS A 38 3.68 -6.86 -20.19
CA LYS A 38 3.24 -6.93 -21.59
C LYS A 38 2.20 -5.84 -21.91
N TYR A 39 1.25 -5.62 -21.02
CA TYR A 39 0.14 -4.67 -21.20
C TYR A 39 0.31 -3.38 -20.39
N ARG A 40 1.55 -3.03 -19.99
CA ARG A 40 1.84 -1.89 -19.11
C ARG A 40 1.33 -0.55 -19.61
N GLU A 41 1.24 -0.35 -20.92
CA GLU A 41 0.77 0.90 -21.54
C GLU A 41 -0.74 0.98 -21.69
N SER A 42 -1.44 -0.14 -21.56
CA SER A 42 -2.90 -0.18 -21.66
C SER A 42 -3.55 0.20 -20.33
N ARG A 43 -3.98 1.45 -20.19
CA ARG A 43 -4.65 1.96 -18.98
C ARG A 43 -5.90 1.16 -18.62
N LEU A 44 -6.69 0.78 -19.64
CA LEU A 44 -7.92 0.01 -19.44
C LEU A 44 -7.61 -1.38 -18.88
N PHE A 45 -6.63 -2.06 -19.44
CA PHE A 45 -6.19 -3.36 -18.96
C PHE A 45 -5.66 -3.28 -17.53
N GLN A 46 -4.81 -2.29 -17.23
CA GLN A 46 -4.27 -2.07 -15.88
C GLN A 46 -5.39 -1.79 -14.86
N PHE A 47 -6.42 -1.04 -15.23
CA PHE A 47 -7.56 -0.78 -14.37
C PHE A 47 -8.32 -2.06 -14.00
N PHE A 48 -8.58 -2.94 -14.97
CA PHE A 48 -9.26 -4.21 -14.71
C PHE A 48 -8.41 -5.17 -13.90
N ILE A 49 -7.14 -5.36 -14.29
CA ILE A 49 -6.28 -6.35 -13.65
C ILE A 49 -5.91 -5.97 -12.22
N ALA A 50 -5.81 -4.68 -11.90
CA ALA A 50 -5.54 -4.19 -10.55
C ALA A 50 -6.60 -4.59 -9.51
N ARG A 51 -7.78 -5.02 -9.96
CA ARG A 51 -8.83 -5.50 -9.07
C ARG A 51 -8.58 -6.93 -8.56
N PHE A 52 -7.83 -7.73 -9.30
CA PHE A 52 -7.67 -9.17 -9.05
C PHE A 52 -6.26 -9.56 -8.62
N ASN A 53 -5.24 -8.80 -9.05
CA ASN A 53 -3.85 -9.10 -8.71
C ASN A 53 -3.37 -8.34 -7.47
N PRO A 54 -2.41 -8.91 -6.71
CA PRO A 54 -1.83 -8.25 -5.54
C PRO A 54 -0.66 -7.32 -5.88
N VAL A 55 -0.20 -7.29 -7.13
CA VAL A 55 1.04 -6.63 -7.52
C VAL A 55 0.92 -5.12 -7.42
N VAL A 56 1.85 -4.52 -6.73
CA VAL A 56 2.03 -3.06 -6.70
C VAL A 56 2.71 -2.63 -8.00
N ASN A 57 1.97 -1.94 -8.87
CA ASN A 57 2.46 -1.53 -10.18
C ASN A 57 2.89 -0.06 -10.15
N TYR A 58 4.15 0.21 -10.52
CA TYR A 58 4.74 1.54 -10.59
C TYR A 58 4.93 2.08 -12.02
N TYR A 59 4.57 1.33 -13.02
CA TYR A 59 4.69 1.84 -14.39
C TYR A 59 3.62 2.89 -14.71
N PRO A 60 3.96 4.05 -15.29
CA PRO A 60 5.30 4.55 -15.68
C PRO A 60 5.99 5.45 -14.63
N TRP A 61 5.62 5.34 -13.37
CA TRP A 61 6.01 6.23 -12.29
C TRP A 61 7.43 5.92 -11.75
N PHE A 62 8.01 6.85 -11.01
CA PHE A 62 9.28 6.73 -10.29
C PHE A 62 10.56 6.68 -11.13
N GLY A 63 10.52 6.97 -12.43
CA GLY A 63 11.73 7.02 -13.26
C GLY A 63 12.52 5.71 -13.32
N LEU A 64 11.88 4.58 -12.98
CA LEU A 64 12.49 3.26 -13.09
C LEU A 64 12.80 2.94 -14.54
N LYS A 65 14.03 2.46 -14.80
CA LYS A 65 14.50 2.17 -16.16
C LYS A 65 14.55 0.67 -16.40
N GLY A 66 13.93 0.25 -17.50
CA GLY A 66 13.98 -1.14 -17.94
C GLY A 66 13.11 -2.10 -17.12
N ARG A 67 13.00 -3.32 -17.63
CA ARG A 67 12.15 -4.38 -17.07
C ARG A 67 12.65 -4.89 -15.73
N ASP A 68 13.96 -5.04 -15.61
CA ASP A 68 14.55 -5.68 -14.42
C ASP A 68 14.44 -4.79 -13.19
N MET A 69 14.66 -3.48 -13.33
CA MET A 69 14.46 -2.53 -12.23
C MET A 69 13.00 -2.48 -11.80
N HIS A 70 12.05 -2.50 -12.73
CA HIS A 70 10.62 -2.59 -12.37
C HIS A 70 10.30 -3.92 -11.67
N TYR A 71 10.87 -5.04 -12.12
CA TYR A 71 10.68 -6.33 -11.48
C TYR A 71 11.12 -6.31 -10.02
N GLU A 72 12.34 -5.87 -9.75
CA GLU A 72 12.92 -5.82 -8.40
C GLU A 72 12.09 -4.92 -7.46
N TRP A 73 11.82 -3.70 -7.88
CA TRP A 73 11.04 -2.75 -7.08
C TRP A 73 9.60 -3.20 -6.85
N MET A 74 8.93 -3.63 -7.89
CA MET A 74 7.54 -4.08 -7.78
C MET A 74 7.41 -5.34 -6.92
N LEU A 75 8.38 -6.27 -6.99
CA LEU A 75 8.41 -7.45 -6.14
C LEU A 75 8.60 -7.08 -4.66
N LEU A 76 9.57 -6.21 -4.37
CA LEU A 76 9.86 -5.76 -3.01
C LEU A 76 8.62 -5.09 -2.38
N ASP A 77 8.03 -4.14 -3.07
CA ASP A 77 6.86 -3.42 -2.57
C ASP A 77 5.60 -4.28 -2.52
N THR A 78 5.46 -5.24 -3.43
CA THR A 78 4.35 -6.21 -3.36
C THR A 78 4.50 -7.08 -2.12
N HIS A 79 5.72 -7.54 -1.83
CA HIS A 79 5.99 -8.30 -0.62
C HIS A 79 5.65 -7.48 0.63
N ASP A 80 6.18 -6.26 0.74
CA ASP A 80 5.91 -5.37 1.87
C ASP A 80 4.40 -5.08 2.01
N ALA A 81 3.74 -4.71 0.92
CA ALA A 81 2.31 -4.43 0.95
C ALA A 81 1.44 -5.62 1.39
N MET A 82 1.88 -6.86 1.11
CA MET A 82 1.12 -8.09 1.39
C MET A 82 1.44 -8.70 2.75
N THR A 83 2.63 -8.45 3.32
CA THR A 83 3.11 -9.16 4.52
C THR A 83 3.37 -8.26 5.72
N ASP A 84 3.37 -6.94 5.58
CA ASP A 84 3.56 -6.01 6.70
C ASP A 84 2.40 -6.09 7.70
N VAL A 85 2.64 -6.72 8.84
CA VAL A 85 1.65 -6.89 9.92
C VAL A 85 1.30 -5.59 10.63
N TYR A 86 2.17 -4.57 10.55
CA TYR A 86 1.98 -3.28 11.22
C TYR A 86 1.18 -2.28 10.38
N LYS A 87 0.88 -2.60 9.14
CA LYS A 87 0.14 -1.72 8.23
C LYS A 87 -1.36 -1.71 8.56
N HIS A 88 -1.72 -0.88 9.52
CA HIS A 88 -3.11 -0.65 9.90
C HIS A 88 -3.72 0.48 9.05
N ARG A 89 -4.67 0.13 8.19
CA ARG A 89 -5.40 1.14 7.42
C ARG A 89 -6.30 1.96 8.35
N ARG A 90 -6.12 3.26 8.31
CA ARG A 90 -6.96 4.21 9.03
C ARG A 90 -7.65 5.15 8.04
N THR A 91 -8.88 5.52 8.34
CA THR A 91 -9.59 6.57 7.59
C THR A 91 -9.23 7.95 8.16
N PRO A 92 -9.33 9.03 7.35
CA PRO A 92 -9.15 10.39 7.86
C PRO A 92 -10.00 10.69 9.09
N SER A 93 -11.25 10.23 9.09
CA SER A 93 -12.17 10.37 10.22
C SER A 93 -11.67 9.63 11.48
N SER A 94 -11.15 8.42 11.33
CA SER A 94 -10.61 7.65 12.46
C SER A 94 -9.39 8.34 13.07
N ILE A 95 -8.48 8.85 12.23
CA ILE A 95 -7.30 9.59 12.71
C ILE A 95 -7.71 10.87 13.42
N ARG A 96 -8.63 11.65 12.84
CA ARG A 96 -9.16 12.87 13.48
C ARG A 96 -9.75 12.57 14.87
N LYS A 97 -10.59 11.56 14.99
CA LYS A 97 -11.19 11.16 16.28
C LYS A 97 -10.13 10.76 17.31
N THR A 98 -9.10 10.02 16.89
CA THR A 98 -8.01 9.64 17.79
C THR A 98 -7.25 10.86 18.29
N LEU A 99 -6.90 11.79 17.40
CA LEU A 99 -6.18 13.01 17.78
C LEU A 99 -7.01 13.90 18.69
N GLN A 100 -8.31 14.02 18.44
CA GLN A 100 -9.24 14.75 19.33
C GLN A 100 -9.31 14.13 20.72
N ALA A 101 -9.42 12.80 20.80
CA ALA A 101 -9.44 12.07 22.07
C ALA A 101 -8.13 12.22 22.87
N LEU A 102 -7.00 12.45 22.19
CA LEU A 102 -5.71 12.74 22.79
C LEU A 102 -5.53 14.22 23.17
N GLY A 103 -6.56 15.06 22.97
CA GLY A 103 -6.53 16.48 23.32
C GLY A 103 -5.76 17.35 22.34
N ALA A 104 -5.46 16.88 21.13
CA ALA A 104 -4.83 17.68 20.12
C ALA A 104 -5.76 18.80 19.63
N VAL A 105 -5.18 19.96 19.29
CA VAL A 105 -5.88 21.13 18.73
C VAL A 105 -5.38 21.41 17.30
N ASN A 106 -6.10 22.25 16.57
CA ASN A 106 -5.76 22.64 15.19
C ASN A 106 -5.54 21.42 14.27
N ILE A 107 -6.41 20.43 14.38
CA ILE A 107 -6.27 19.14 13.67
C ILE A 107 -6.66 19.28 12.21
N MET A 108 -5.70 19.12 11.32
CA MET A 108 -5.89 18.98 9.87
C MET A 108 -5.62 17.53 9.48
N VAL A 109 -6.55 16.92 8.75
CA VAL A 109 -6.41 15.53 8.23
C VAL A 109 -6.85 15.52 6.80
N SER A 110 -5.99 15.03 5.91
CA SER A 110 -6.21 14.95 4.48
C SER A 110 -5.78 13.57 3.94
N THR A 111 -6.21 13.26 2.73
CA THR A 111 -5.70 12.09 2.00
C THR A 111 -4.54 12.54 1.12
N GLY A 112 -3.36 12.07 1.41
CA GLY A 112 -2.14 12.34 0.65
C GLY A 112 -1.74 11.19 -0.28
N GLY A 113 -0.58 11.33 -0.94
CA GLY A 113 -0.10 10.36 -1.92
C GLY A 113 0.14 8.95 -1.35
N ASN A 114 0.61 8.86 -0.13
CA ASN A 114 0.95 7.59 0.55
C ASN A 114 -0.09 7.16 1.60
N GLY A 115 -1.22 7.81 1.68
CA GLY A 115 -2.26 7.46 2.65
C GLY A 115 -2.92 8.67 3.29
N VAL A 116 -3.14 8.62 4.60
CA VAL A 116 -3.72 9.72 5.35
C VAL A 116 -2.60 10.52 6.02
N GLU A 117 -2.58 11.80 5.73
CA GLU A 117 -1.67 12.77 6.34
C GLU A 117 -2.42 13.56 7.41
N ALA A 118 -1.79 13.77 8.56
CA ALA A 118 -2.38 14.53 9.64
C ALA A 118 -1.37 15.49 10.24
N TYR A 119 -1.83 16.69 10.49
CA TYR A 119 -1.13 17.72 11.27
C TYR A 119 -2.00 18.10 12.46
N CYS A 120 -1.39 18.30 13.63
CA CYS A 120 -2.07 18.80 14.81
C CYS A 120 -1.08 19.47 15.76
N GLU A 121 -1.61 20.23 16.69
CA GLU A 121 -0.82 20.89 17.72
C GLU A 121 -1.15 20.32 19.10
N LYS A 122 -0.14 20.24 19.95
CA LYS A 122 -0.33 19.93 21.35
C LYS A 122 -0.84 21.20 22.04
N PRO A 123 -1.93 21.14 22.86
CA PRO A 123 -2.36 22.31 23.62
C PRO A 123 -1.25 22.77 24.55
N LEU A 124 -1.01 24.07 24.61
CA LEU A 124 -0.10 24.66 25.58
C LEU A 124 -0.60 24.28 26.99
N ALA A 125 0.28 23.75 27.82
CA ALA A 125 -0.03 23.55 29.22
C ALA A 125 -0.39 24.92 29.80
N LYS A 126 -1.57 25.05 30.44
CA LYS A 126 -1.90 26.23 31.21
C LYS A 126 -0.79 26.37 32.25
N GLN A 127 0.03 27.42 32.11
CA GLN A 127 0.91 27.83 33.18
C GLN A 127 -0.01 28.27 34.32
N GLY A 128 -0.08 27.38 35.31
CA GLY A 128 -0.78 27.68 36.55
C GLY A 128 0.05 28.64 37.42
#